data_f13a2f00fc086b9a8b54cb3767ca6e1b
#
_entry.id   f13a2f00fc086b9a8b54cb3767ca6e1b
#
_cell.length_a   1.000
_cell.length_b   1.000
_cell.length_c   1.000
_cell.angle_alpha   90.00
_cell.angle_beta   90.00
_cell.angle_gamma   90.00
#
_symmetry.space_group_name_H-M   'P 1'
#
loop_
_entity.id
_entity.type
_entity.pdbx_description
1 polymer ?
#
loop_
_entity_poly.entity_id
_entity_poly.type
_entity_poly.pdbx_seq_one_letter_code
_entity_poly.pdbx_strand_id
1 'polypeptide(L)'
;MRSDHPTLLTAIRPTTFIESAKLRDHLGLDITIATETFQHTGSFKFRAAYNLALNVEQDEVLTASSGNFGQALAYACKLTGKKCTVVMPSTSARVKIDAVRGYGATVDLVDTTKVGRNERVDRKSVV
;
A
#
# COMPACT_ATOMS: atom_id res chain seq x y z
N MET A 1 -4.69 -23.90 -9.85
CA MET A 1 -4.42 -23.03 -11.00
C MET A 1 -3.42 -21.97 -10.57
N ARG A 2 -2.25 -21.90 -11.18
CA ARG A 2 -1.38 -20.73 -10.99
C ARG A 2 -2.08 -19.56 -11.68
N SER A 3 -2.38 -18.52 -10.91
CA SER A 3 -2.97 -17.30 -11.45
C SER A 3 -2.03 -16.70 -12.51
N ASP A 4 -2.56 -16.29 -13.66
CA ASP A 4 -1.82 -15.59 -14.74
C ASP A 4 -1.35 -14.17 -14.33
N HIS A 5 -1.21 -13.90 -13.02
CA HIS A 5 -0.75 -12.63 -12.55
C HIS A 5 0.77 -12.48 -12.69
N PRO A 6 1.26 -11.28 -13.03
CA PRO A 6 2.68 -11.00 -13.07
C PRO A 6 3.36 -11.37 -11.75
N THR A 7 4.56 -11.89 -11.83
CA THR A 7 5.38 -12.12 -10.62
C THR A 7 5.71 -10.79 -9.94
N LEU A 8 6.11 -10.84 -8.66
CA LEU A 8 6.52 -9.62 -7.95
C LEU A 8 7.55 -8.81 -8.75
N LEU A 9 8.59 -9.46 -9.27
CA LEU A 9 9.68 -8.78 -9.99
C LEU A 9 9.23 -8.11 -11.29
N THR A 10 8.21 -8.65 -11.96
CA THR A 10 7.68 -8.07 -13.20
C THR A 10 6.59 -7.02 -12.96
N ALA A 11 5.94 -7.05 -11.79
CA ALA A 11 4.88 -6.11 -11.45
C ALA A 11 5.39 -4.81 -10.84
N ILE A 12 6.53 -4.84 -10.16
CA ILE A 12 7.11 -3.64 -9.53
C ILE A 12 7.92 -2.82 -10.53
N ARG A 13 8.01 -1.52 -10.26
CA ARG A 13 8.95 -0.63 -10.96
C ARG A 13 10.33 -0.74 -10.32
N PRO A 14 11.42 -0.58 -11.10
CA PRO A 14 12.77 -0.52 -10.54
C PRO A 14 12.92 0.62 -9.54
N THR A 15 13.73 0.40 -8.50
CA THR A 15 14.15 1.46 -7.59
C THR A 15 14.98 2.49 -8.36
N THR A 16 14.72 3.78 -8.13
CA THR A 16 15.52 4.86 -8.71
C THR A 16 16.67 5.20 -7.78
N PHE A 17 17.88 5.25 -8.34
CA PHE A 17 19.08 5.67 -7.60
C PHE A 17 19.45 7.08 -8.01
N ILE A 18 19.72 7.94 -7.02
CA ILE A 18 20.11 9.34 -7.22
C ILE A 18 21.48 9.53 -6.59
N GLU A 19 22.41 10.03 -7.42
CA GLU A 19 23.74 10.46 -7.01
C GLU A 19 23.91 11.93 -7.39
N SER A 20 24.44 12.74 -6.48
CA SER A 20 24.63 14.17 -6.69
C SER A 20 25.93 14.61 -6.05
N ALA A 21 26.87 15.09 -6.89
CA ALA A 21 28.13 15.66 -6.41
C ALA A 21 27.89 16.84 -5.46
N LYS A 22 26.93 17.73 -5.81
CA LYS A 22 26.58 18.86 -4.95
C LYS A 22 26.08 18.43 -3.58
N LEU A 23 25.29 17.35 -3.52
CA LEU A 23 24.79 16.84 -2.25
C LEU A 23 25.90 16.23 -1.40
N ARG A 24 26.80 15.47 -2.04
CA ARG A 24 27.98 14.92 -1.36
C ARG A 24 28.87 16.03 -0.78
N ASP A 25 29.16 17.07 -1.58
CA ASP A 25 29.96 18.22 -1.15
C ASP A 25 29.30 18.96 0.01
N HIS A 26 27.98 19.19 -0.09
CA HIS A 26 27.23 19.89 0.97
C HIS A 26 27.18 19.13 2.29
N LEU A 27 27.02 17.79 2.24
CA LEU A 27 26.92 16.94 3.42
C LEU A 27 28.27 16.46 3.94
N GLY A 28 29.33 16.54 3.15
CA GLY A 28 30.61 15.92 3.46
C GLY A 28 30.57 14.40 3.51
N LEU A 29 29.61 13.76 2.83
CA LEU A 29 29.35 12.33 2.83
C LEU A 29 29.23 11.79 1.42
N ASP A 30 29.79 10.60 1.18
CA ASP A 30 29.56 9.87 -0.07
C ASP A 30 28.29 9.04 0.08
N ILE A 31 27.19 9.53 -0.50
CA ILE A 31 25.86 8.93 -0.39
C ILE A 31 25.25 8.67 -1.76
N THR A 32 24.50 7.58 -1.83
CA THR A 32 23.56 7.25 -2.90
C THR A 32 22.17 7.15 -2.29
N ILE A 33 21.19 7.84 -2.86
CA ILE A 33 19.80 7.80 -2.41
C ILE A 33 19.05 6.79 -3.27
N ALA A 34 18.49 5.76 -2.64
CA ALA A 34 17.55 4.84 -3.27
C ALA A 34 16.12 5.32 -2.99
N THR A 35 15.39 5.73 -4.02
CA THR A 35 14.04 6.25 -3.87
C THR A 35 12.99 5.36 -4.55
N GLU A 36 11.87 5.20 -3.89
CA GLU A 36 10.67 4.51 -4.37
C GLU A 36 9.51 5.49 -4.70
N THR A 37 9.82 6.78 -4.87
CA THR A 37 8.82 7.81 -5.21
C THR A 37 8.11 7.50 -6.53
N PHE A 38 8.81 6.88 -7.48
CA PHE A 38 8.27 6.49 -8.77
C PHE A 38 7.66 5.09 -8.80
N GLN A 39 7.64 4.39 -7.67
CA GLN A 39 6.95 3.11 -7.55
C GLN A 39 5.44 3.32 -7.69
N HIS A 40 4.72 2.26 -8.04
CA HIS A 40 3.25 2.27 -8.00
C HIS A 40 2.77 2.76 -6.63
N THR A 41 1.76 3.62 -6.62
CA THR A 41 1.25 4.30 -5.42
C THR A 41 2.25 5.21 -4.69
N GLY A 42 3.39 5.53 -5.31
CA GLY A 42 4.34 6.53 -4.86
C GLY A 42 5.15 6.17 -3.62
N SER A 43 5.27 4.89 -3.28
CA SER A 43 6.05 4.45 -2.11
C SER A 43 6.52 3.00 -2.21
N PHE A 44 7.53 2.64 -1.41
CA PHE A 44 8.05 1.28 -1.29
C PHE A 44 7.01 0.25 -0.80
N LYS A 45 5.91 0.71 -0.21
CA LYS A 45 4.85 -0.17 0.34
C LYS A 45 4.19 -1.05 -0.71
N PHE A 46 4.22 -0.65 -1.97
CA PHE A 46 3.66 -1.47 -3.05
C PHE A 46 4.35 -2.83 -3.18
N ARG A 47 5.65 -2.91 -2.94
CA ARG A 47 6.39 -4.19 -2.96
C ARG A 47 5.81 -5.20 -1.98
N ALA A 48 5.64 -4.78 -0.72
CA ALA A 48 5.07 -5.62 0.33
C ALA A 48 3.59 -5.95 0.06
N ALA A 49 2.81 -4.98 -0.36
CA ALA A 49 1.39 -5.13 -0.63
C ALA A 49 1.12 -6.09 -1.81
N TYR A 50 1.89 -5.97 -2.89
CA TYR A 50 1.74 -6.85 -4.04
C TYR A 50 2.16 -8.29 -3.72
N ASN A 51 3.28 -8.45 -3.00
CA ASN A 51 3.70 -9.77 -2.53
C ASN A 51 2.65 -10.43 -1.63
N LEU A 52 2.04 -9.67 -0.73
CA LEU A 52 0.93 -10.15 0.10
C LEU A 52 -0.25 -10.59 -0.77
N ALA A 53 -0.70 -9.74 -1.69
CA ALA A 53 -1.86 -10.02 -2.53
C ALA A 53 -1.65 -11.24 -3.44
N LEU A 54 -0.41 -11.50 -3.89
CA LEU A 54 -0.09 -12.69 -4.67
C LEU A 54 -0.14 -13.99 -3.87
N ASN A 55 0.28 -13.96 -2.60
CA ASN A 55 0.52 -15.17 -1.83
C ASN A 55 -0.62 -15.51 -0.84
N VAL A 56 -1.52 -14.57 -0.57
CA VAL A 56 -2.70 -14.86 0.24
C VAL A 56 -3.71 -15.66 -0.59
N GLU A 57 -4.24 -16.74 -0.01
CA GLU A 57 -5.19 -17.61 -0.71
C GLU A 57 -6.59 -17.00 -0.81
N GLN A 58 -6.97 -16.18 0.17
CA GLN A 58 -8.29 -15.57 0.26
C GLN A 58 -8.54 -14.57 -0.88
N ASP A 59 -9.75 -14.53 -1.39
CA ASP A 59 -10.20 -13.59 -2.44
C ASP A 59 -10.54 -12.21 -1.88
N GLU A 60 -10.62 -12.06 -0.58
CA GLU A 60 -10.88 -10.80 0.11
C GLU A 60 -9.79 -10.51 1.14
N VAL A 61 -9.24 -9.30 1.09
CA VAL A 61 -8.18 -8.84 1.97
C VAL A 61 -8.65 -7.62 2.74
N LEU A 62 -8.40 -7.62 4.03
CA LEU A 62 -8.79 -6.56 4.95
C LEU A 62 -7.55 -5.99 5.66
N THR A 63 -7.45 -4.66 5.75
CA THR A 63 -6.35 -4.01 6.47
C THR A 63 -6.81 -2.76 7.21
N ALA A 64 -6.08 -2.40 8.26
CA ALA A 64 -6.19 -1.10 8.93
C ALA A 64 -5.02 -0.22 8.53
N SER A 65 -5.26 0.78 7.70
CA SER A 65 -4.19 1.70 7.25
C SER A 65 -4.77 3.04 6.84
N SER A 66 -4.21 4.12 7.37
CA SER A 66 -4.51 5.49 6.92
C SER A 66 -3.45 6.09 6.00
N GLY A 67 -2.48 5.30 5.59
CA GLY A 67 -1.30 5.77 4.85
C GLY A 67 -1.01 5.00 3.56
N ASN A 68 0.26 4.96 3.21
CA ASN A 68 0.74 4.42 1.95
C ASN A 68 0.45 2.92 1.78
N PHE A 69 0.41 2.15 2.87
CA PHE A 69 0.12 0.72 2.77
C PHE A 69 -1.31 0.44 2.32
N GLY A 70 -2.29 1.18 2.84
CA GLY A 70 -3.70 1.03 2.43
C GLY A 70 -3.90 1.30 0.93
N GLN A 71 -3.27 2.34 0.40
CA GLN A 71 -3.29 2.64 -1.02
C GLN A 71 -2.58 1.55 -1.85
N ALA A 72 -1.42 1.11 -1.38
CA ALA A 72 -0.64 0.07 -2.04
C ALA A 72 -1.40 -1.25 -2.10
N LEU A 73 -2.05 -1.66 -1.00
CA LEU A 73 -2.82 -2.89 -0.94
C LEU A 73 -4.08 -2.82 -1.81
N ALA A 74 -4.78 -1.68 -1.81
CA ALA A 74 -5.93 -1.46 -2.69
C ALA A 74 -5.54 -1.65 -4.17
N TYR A 75 -4.43 -1.08 -4.59
CA TYR A 75 -3.94 -1.23 -5.95
C TYR A 75 -3.44 -2.65 -6.26
N ALA A 76 -2.71 -3.27 -5.34
CA ALA A 76 -2.26 -4.66 -5.48
C ALA A 76 -3.43 -5.63 -5.63
N CYS A 77 -4.47 -5.48 -4.81
CA CYS A 77 -5.68 -6.30 -4.90
C CYS A 77 -6.41 -6.08 -6.23
N LYS A 78 -6.48 -4.85 -6.72
CA LYS A 78 -7.02 -4.57 -8.06
C LYS A 78 -6.29 -5.33 -9.15
N LEU A 79 -4.95 -5.38 -9.11
CA LEU A 79 -4.12 -6.08 -10.09
C LEU A 79 -4.23 -7.61 -9.98
N THR A 80 -4.49 -8.12 -8.79
CA THR A 80 -4.60 -9.58 -8.53
C THR A 80 -6.04 -10.07 -8.52
N GLY A 81 -7.02 -9.21 -8.87
CA GLY A 81 -8.44 -9.60 -8.94
C GLY A 81 -9.09 -9.86 -7.58
N LYS A 82 -8.48 -9.39 -6.49
CA LYS A 82 -8.99 -9.59 -5.13
C LYS A 82 -9.82 -8.41 -4.65
N LYS A 83 -10.77 -8.66 -3.77
CA LYS A 83 -11.49 -7.61 -3.05
C LYS A 83 -10.60 -7.06 -1.94
N CYS A 84 -10.67 -5.76 -1.70
CA CYS A 84 -9.92 -5.10 -0.65
C CYS A 84 -10.84 -4.18 0.17
N THR A 85 -10.75 -4.30 1.48
CA THR A 85 -11.37 -3.36 2.42
C THR A 85 -10.28 -2.71 3.27
N VAL A 86 -10.27 -1.38 3.32
CA VAL A 86 -9.32 -0.61 4.11
C VAL A 86 -10.06 0.13 5.21
N VAL A 87 -9.78 -0.23 6.46
CA VAL A 87 -10.30 0.46 7.64
C VAL A 87 -9.45 1.70 7.90
N MET A 88 -10.07 2.86 7.85
CA MET A 88 -9.40 4.16 8.02
C MET A 88 -10.08 4.98 9.11
N PRO A 89 -9.34 5.81 9.86
CA PRO A 89 -9.97 6.80 10.74
C PRO A 89 -10.89 7.73 9.94
N SER A 90 -12.04 8.08 10.50
CA SER A 90 -12.95 9.07 9.91
C SER A 90 -12.30 10.46 9.74
N THR A 91 -11.22 10.72 10.50
CA THR A 91 -10.40 11.93 10.43
C THR A 91 -9.28 11.88 9.37
N SER A 92 -9.20 10.79 8.60
CA SER A 92 -8.19 10.66 7.54
C SER A 92 -8.36 11.72 6.47
N ALA A 93 -7.24 12.21 5.93
CA ALA A 93 -7.27 13.19 4.85
C ALA A 93 -8.07 12.67 3.65
N ARG A 94 -8.97 13.50 3.12
CA ARG A 94 -9.87 13.12 2.02
C ARG A 94 -9.13 12.58 0.80
N VAL A 95 -8.01 13.19 0.45
CA VAL A 95 -7.19 12.75 -0.67
C VAL A 95 -6.73 11.30 -0.54
N LYS A 96 -6.45 10.82 0.69
CA LYS A 96 -6.06 9.42 0.93
C LYS A 96 -7.23 8.47 0.83
N ILE A 97 -8.39 8.88 1.34
CA ILE A 97 -9.65 8.11 1.24
C ILE A 97 -10.02 7.95 -0.23
N ASP A 98 -10.00 9.04 -0.98
CA ASP A 98 -10.35 9.04 -2.40
C ASP A 98 -9.35 8.23 -3.24
N ALA A 99 -8.06 8.24 -2.91
CA ALA A 99 -7.07 7.41 -3.56
C ALA A 99 -7.32 5.91 -3.36
N VAL A 100 -7.66 5.48 -2.14
CA VAL A 100 -8.00 4.08 -1.84
C VAL A 100 -9.25 3.65 -2.62
N ARG A 101 -10.29 4.48 -2.63
CA ARG A 101 -11.51 4.24 -3.40
C ARG A 101 -11.25 4.21 -4.90
N GLY A 102 -10.38 5.10 -5.41
CA GLY A 102 -9.99 5.17 -6.82
C GLY A 102 -9.32 3.89 -7.32
N TYR A 103 -8.69 3.11 -6.45
CA TYR A 103 -8.18 1.78 -6.76
C TYR A 103 -9.24 0.66 -6.66
N GLY A 104 -10.49 0.99 -6.34
CA GLY A 104 -11.58 0.03 -6.28
C GLY A 104 -11.76 -0.67 -4.93
N ALA A 105 -11.02 -0.26 -3.90
CA ALA A 105 -11.19 -0.81 -2.56
C ALA A 105 -12.37 -0.16 -1.82
N THR A 106 -12.99 -0.94 -0.94
CA THR A 106 -13.97 -0.43 0.02
C THR A 106 -13.24 0.29 1.15
N VAL A 107 -13.67 1.49 1.49
CA VAL A 107 -13.19 2.21 2.66
C VAL A 107 -14.22 2.13 3.78
N ASP A 108 -13.79 1.56 4.91
CA ASP A 108 -14.57 1.52 6.14
C ASP A 108 -14.04 2.60 7.10
N LEU A 109 -14.79 3.69 7.24
CA LEU A 109 -14.42 4.80 8.11
C LEU A 109 -14.85 4.51 9.55
N VAL A 110 -13.92 4.62 10.48
CA VAL A 110 -14.17 4.40 11.91
C VAL A 110 -13.86 5.65 12.73
N ASP A 111 -14.70 5.90 13.71
CA ASP A 111 -14.42 6.87 14.77
C ASP A 111 -13.45 6.24 15.77
N THR A 112 -12.18 6.61 15.68
CA THR A 112 -11.12 6.03 16.51
C THR A 112 -11.19 6.44 17.98
N THR A 113 -12.08 7.35 18.34
CA THR A 113 -12.40 7.66 19.74
C THR A 113 -13.30 6.60 20.38
N LYS A 114 -14.01 5.82 19.56
CA LYS A 114 -14.98 4.79 19.99
C LYS A 114 -14.49 3.37 19.76
N VAL A 115 -13.83 3.14 18.62
CA VAL A 115 -13.37 1.80 18.20
C VAL A 115 -11.98 1.89 17.61
N GLY A 116 -11.05 1.06 18.08
CA GLY A 116 -9.73 0.96 17.49
C GLY A 116 -9.78 0.40 16.05
N ARG A 117 -8.89 0.86 15.17
CA ARG A 117 -8.82 0.36 13.78
C ARG A 117 -8.57 -1.14 13.70
N ASN A 118 -7.67 -1.64 14.53
CA ASN A 118 -7.35 -3.06 14.58
C ASN A 118 -8.52 -3.87 15.12
N GLU A 119 -9.18 -3.40 16.17
CA GLU A 119 -10.40 -4.01 16.70
C GLU A 119 -11.50 -4.11 15.64
N ARG A 120 -11.64 -3.08 14.78
CA ARG A 120 -12.60 -3.09 13.67
C ARG A 120 -12.25 -4.14 12.61
N VAL A 121 -10.96 -4.30 12.32
CA VAL A 121 -10.47 -5.36 11.43
C VAL A 121 -10.75 -6.73 12.02
N ASP A 122 -10.40 -6.95 13.28
CA ASP A 122 -10.61 -8.22 13.96
C ASP A 122 -12.09 -8.63 13.97
N ARG A 123 -13.00 -7.71 14.26
CA ARG A 123 -14.45 -7.95 14.19
C ARG A 123 -14.95 -8.34 12.81
N LYS A 124 -14.33 -7.86 11.73
CA LYS A 124 -14.68 -8.20 10.35
C LYS A 124 -14.05 -9.51 9.88
N SER A 125 -12.86 -9.83 10.38
CA SER A 125 -12.12 -11.03 9.97
C SER A 125 -12.63 -12.33 10.62
N VAL A 126 -13.52 -12.24 11.60
CA VAL A 126 -14.12 -13.39 12.31
C VAL A 126 -15.38 -13.92 11.61
N VAL A 127 -15.74 -13.35 10.49
CA VAL A 127 -16.94 -13.80 9.73
C VAL A 127 -16.58 -14.86 8.69
#